data_e0a37316cda2bd8313b2472eaf886dc8
#
_entry.id   e0a37316cda2bd8313b2472eaf886dc8
#
_cell.length_a   1.000
_cell.length_b   1.000
_cell.length_c   1.000
_cell.angle_alpha   90.00
_cell.angle_beta   90.00
_cell.angle_gamma   90.00
#
_symmetry.space_group_name_H-M   'P 1'
#
loop_
_entity.id
_entity.type
_entity.pdbx_description
1 polymer ?
#
loop_
_entity_poly.entity_id
_entity_poly.type
_entity_poly.pdbx_seq_one_letter_code
_entity_poly.pdbx_strand_id
1 'polypeptide(L)'
;MAFTIDWPTGRGDAVLLRALNAHLPPDIAISALSEAPVGFHPRFDARRRTYEYRVVNTPVRQPLLRQRAWHVAAALDEARMNAAAGLLLGVHDFATFGRAPVGDTAARGGNTVRQVYLAKWRREGDMLLFRVCANAFLYRMVRSLVGSLRKVGEGRWSVDDFAAALAARDRKRSASAAPAHGLYLVAVDYDSAVAEYIDGHAASR
;
A
#
# COMPACT_ATOMS: atom_id res chain seq x y z
N MET A 1 -12.47 -2.65 6.62
CA MET A 1 -13.78 -3.14 6.11
C MET A 1 -14.85 -2.59 7.05
N ALA A 2 -16.02 -2.18 6.56
CA ALA A 2 -17.20 -1.85 7.39
C ALA A 2 -18.37 -2.67 6.90
N PHE A 3 -19.26 -3.04 7.81
CA PHE A 3 -20.51 -3.75 7.54
C PHE A 3 -21.56 -3.33 8.57
N THR A 4 -22.82 -3.52 8.25
CA THR A 4 -23.95 -3.34 9.17
C THR A 4 -24.41 -4.71 9.64
N ILE A 5 -24.64 -4.85 10.95
CA ILE A 5 -25.14 -6.08 11.56
C ILE A 5 -26.16 -5.72 12.63
N ASP A 6 -27.24 -6.51 12.71
CA ASP A 6 -28.14 -6.51 13.86
C ASP A 6 -27.54 -7.43 14.93
N TRP A 7 -26.99 -6.81 15.98
CA TRP A 7 -26.31 -7.51 17.06
C TRP A 7 -27.07 -7.33 18.37
N PRO A 8 -27.41 -8.40 19.10
CA PRO A 8 -28.20 -8.30 20.32
C PRO A 8 -27.58 -7.38 21.35
N THR A 9 -28.39 -6.45 21.88
CA THR A 9 -28.01 -5.55 22.97
C THR A 9 -27.49 -6.33 24.17
N GLY A 10 -26.36 -5.92 24.75
CA GLY A 10 -25.73 -6.56 25.90
C GLY A 10 -24.67 -7.62 25.57
N ARG A 11 -24.46 -7.98 24.31
CA ARG A 11 -23.31 -8.79 23.88
C ARG A 11 -22.20 -7.86 23.40
N GLY A 12 -21.09 -7.79 24.13
CA GLY A 12 -19.98 -6.92 23.80
C GLY A 12 -19.22 -7.30 22.52
N ASP A 13 -18.44 -6.37 21.95
CA ASP A 13 -17.66 -6.52 20.73
C ASP A 13 -16.70 -7.70 20.74
N ALA A 14 -16.17 -8.05 21.92
CA ALA A 14 -15.31 -9.21 22.09
C ALA A 14 -16.01 -10.55 21.76
N VAL A 15 -17.32 -10.65 22.00
CA VAL A 15 -18.11 -11.83 21.63
C VAL A 15 -18.30 -11.87 20.12
N LEU A 16 -18.62 -10.72 19.51
CA LEU A 16 -18.76 -10.60 18.06
C LEU A 16 -17.43 -10.90 17.35
N LEU A 17 -16.33 -10.34 17.85
CA LEU A 17 -15.00 -10.57 17.30
C LEU A 17 -14.64 -12.07 17.27
N ARG A 18 -14.91 -12.78 18.39
CA ARG A 18 -14.68 -14.23 18.46
C ARG A 18 -15.58 -15.00 17.50
N ALA A 19 -16.88 -14.65 17.45
CA ALA A 19 -17.84 -15.29 16.56
C ALA A 19 -17.42 -15.12 15.07
N LEU A 20 -17.02 -13.91 14.67
CA LEU A 20 -16.55 -13.66 13.31
C LEU A 20 -15.30 -14.49 12.98
N ASN A 21 -14.29 -14.49 13.86
CA ASN A 21 -13.07 -15.27 13.63
C ASN A 21 -13.30 -16.78 13.61
N ALA A 22 -14.31 -17.29 14.31
CA ALA A 22 -14.64 -18.71 14.29
C ALA A 22 -15.19 -19.19 12.93
N HIS A 23 -15.71 -18.28 12.10
CA HIS A 23 -16.23 -18.56 10.76
C HIS A 23 -15.28 -18.19 9.62
N LEU A 24 -14.16 -17.54 9.93
CA LEU A 24 -13.17 -17.16 8.91
C LEU A 24 -12.22 -18.32 8.60
N PRO A 25 -11.73 -18.43 7.36
CA PRO A 25 -10.70 -19.39 7.02
C PRO A 25 -9.37 -19.04 7.72
N PRO A 26 -8.45 -20.02 7.90
CA PRO A 26 -7.27 -19.85 8.75
C PRO A 26 -6.26 -18.80 8.27
N ASP A 27 -6.38 -18.33 7.05
CA ASP A 27 -5.54 -17.28 6.45
C ASP A 27 -6.13 -15.87 6.59
N ILE A 28 -7.32 -15.74 7.21
CA ILE A 28 -7.99 -14.46 7.48
C ILE A 28 -8.30 -14.36 8.97
N ALA A 29 -7.94 -13.23 9.58
CA ALA A 29 -8.29 -12.94 10.96
C ALA A 29 -8.66 -11.45 11.13
N ILE A 30 -9.67 -11.18 11.96
CA ILE A 30 -10.02 -9.85 12.42
C ILE A 30 -9.28 -9.61 13.75
N SER A 31 -8.42 -8.60 13.79
CA SER A 31 -7.62 -8.24 14.97
C SER A 31 -8.36 -7.31 15.92
N ALA A 32 -9.23 -6.45 15.38
CA ALA A 32 -9.99 -5.48 16.16
C ALA A 32 -11.34 -5.21 15.50
N LEU A 33 -12.31 -4.84 16.32
CA LEU A 33 -13.65 -4.43 15.92
C LEU A 33 -14.02 -3.17 16.71
N SER A 34 -14.64 -2.20 16.06
CA SER A 34 -15.19 -1.00 16.68
C SER A 34 -16.40 -0.52 15.91
N GLU A 35 -17.29 0.19 16.58
CA GLU A 35 -18.38 0.91 15.93
C GLU A 35 -17.82 1.99 15.01
N ALA A 36 -18.56 2.35 13.98
CA ALA A 36 -18.22 3.42 13.06
C ALA A 36 -19.37 4.44 12.98
N PRO A 37 -19.08 5.72 12.70
CA PRO A 37 -20.10 6.74 12.51
C PRO A 37 -21.11 6.35 11.43
N VAL A 38 -22.34 6.81 11.58
CA VAL A 38 -23.38 6.62 10.56
C VAL A 38 -22.92 7.24 9.23
N GLY A 39 -23.03 6.47 8.15
CA GLY A 39 -22.58 6.91 6.82
C GLY A 39 -21.09 6.74 6.55
N PHE A 40 -20.30 6.22 7.51
CA PHE A 40 -18.88 5.95 7.30
C PHE A 40 -18.66 4.95 6.14
N HIS A 41 -17.74 5.34 5.23
CA HIS A 41 -17.35 4.50 4.12
C HIS A 41 -15.83 4.24 4.13
N PRO A 42 -15.36 3.00 4.39
CA PRO A 42 -13.95 2.70 4.66
C PRO A 42 -12.99 3.01 3.50
N ARG A 43 -13.51 3.12 2.27
CA ARG A 43 -12.71 3.47 1.09
C ARG A 43 -12.71 4.97 0.79
N PHE A 44 -13.86 5.64 0.94
CA PHE A 44 -14.00 7.03 0.48
C PHE A 44 -13.61 8.04 1.56
N ASP A 45 -13.77 7.69 2.84
CA ASP A 45 -13.39 8.55 3.95
C ASP A 45 -11.90 8.44 4.32
N ALA A 46 -11.22 7.43 3.77
CA ALA A 46 -9.79 7.27 3.99
C ALA A 46 -9.00 8.44 3.38
N ARG A 47 -8.15 9.09 4.20
CA ARG A 47 -7.30 10.22 3.83
C ARG A 47 -5.94 9.82 3.32
N ARG A 48 -5.37 8.77 3.92
CA ARG A 48 -4.06 8.22 3.54
C ARG A 48 -4.11 6.70 3.52
N ARG A 49 -3.27 6.09 2.71
CA ARG A 49 -3.01 4.66 2.70
C ARG A 49 -1.52 4.46 2.69
N THR A 50 -1.05 3.54 3.52
CA THR A 50 0.36 3.15 3.55
C THR A 50 0.49 1.73 3.06
N TYR A 51 1.31 1.54 2.04
CA TYR A 51 1.70 0.23 1.54
C TYR A 51 3.14 -0.06 1.92
N GLU A 52 3.42 -1.33 2.15
CA GLU A 52 4.77 -1.88 2.27
C GLU A 52 4.96 -2.94 1.19
N TYR A 53 6.07 -2.87 0.46
CA TYR A 53 6.46 -3.90 -0.48
C TYR A 53 7.74 -4.59 0.00
N ARG A 54 7.72 -5.92 0.05
CA ARG A 54 8.80 -6.75 0.59
C ARG A 54 9.58 -7.42 -0.52
N VAL A 55 10.91 -7.25 -0.48
CA VAL A 55 11.87 -7.89 -1.38
C VAL A 55 12.86 -8.69 -0.54
N VAL A 56 13.05 -9.97 -0.85
CA VAL A 56 14.19 -10.77 -0.35
C VAL A 56 15.33 -10.57 -1.33
N ASN A 57 16.41 -9.94 -0.87
CA ASN A 57 17.56 -9.59 -1.69
C ASN A 57 18.77 -10.44 -1.31
N THR A 58 18.77 -11.68 -1.76
CA THR A 58 19.81 -12.68 -1.52
C THR A 58 20.08 -13.46 -2.79
N PRO A 59 21.32 -13.95 -3.01
CA PRO A 59 21.64 -14.80 -4.16
C PRO A 59 20.78 -16.07 -4.20
N VAL A 60 20.50 -16.67 -3.04
CA VAL A 60 19.72 -17.89 -2.90
C VAL A 60 18.31 -17.58 -2.43
N ARG A 61 17.31 -18.18 -3.11
CA ARG A 61 15.90 -18.03 -2.75
C ARG A 61 15.58 -18.60 -1.38
N GLN A 62 14.63 -17.98 -0.68
CA GLN A 62 14.12 -18.42 0.61
C GLN A 62 12.70 -19.01 0.45
N PRO A 63 12.52 -20.34 0.43
CA PRO A 63 11.24 -20.99 0.09
C PRO A 63 10.08 -20.60 1.01
N LEU A 64 10.33 -20.35 2.31
CA LEU A 64 9.31 -19.95 3.29
C LEU A 64 8.72 -18.55 3.00
N LEU A 65 9.44 -17.70 2.25
CA LEU A 65 9.01 -16.35 1.87
C LEU A 65 8.43 -16.29 0.45
N ARG A 66 8.33 -17.42 -0.25
CA ARG A 66 7.93 -17.50 -1.67
C ARG A 66 6.64 -16.74 -2.02
N GLN A 67 5.65 -16.75 -1.12
CA GLN A 67 4.37 -16.05 -1.33
C GLN A 67 4.22 -14.79 -0.46
N ARG A 68 5.31 -14.35 0.17
CA ARG A 68 5.29 -13.22 1.12
C ARG A 68 6.26 -12.10 0.76
N ALA A 69 7.21 -12.36 -0.13
CA ALA A 69 8.19 -11.38 -0.58
C ALA A 69 8.68 -11.71 -1.98
N TRP A 70 9.08 -10.70 -2.74
CA TRP A 70 9.67 -10.88 -4.05
C TRP A 70 11.15 -11.21 -3.93
N HIS A 71 11.59 -12.37 -4.40
CA HIS A 71 13.00 -12.72 -4.45
C HIS A 71 13.69 -12.03 -5.63
N VAL A 72 14.74 -11.27 -5.34
CA VAL A 72 15.63 -10.62 -6.29
C VAL A 72 17.06 -11.03 -5.96
N ALA A 73 17.67 -11.87 -6.80
CA ALA A 73 19.02 -12.39 -6.58
C ALA A 73 20.12 -11.36 -6.87
N ALA A 74 19.88 -10.44 -7.80
CA ALA A 74 20.82 -9.37 -8.11
C ALA A 74 20.99 -8.43 -6.91
N ALA A 75 22.23 -7.98 -6.65
CA ALA A 75 22.49 -6.97 -5.63
C ALA A 75 21.70 -5.69 -5.93
N LEU A 76 21.07 -5.11 -4.92
CA LEU A 76 20.32 -3.87 -5.02
C LEU A 76 20.98 -2.78 -4.17
N ASP A 77 21.25 -1.64 -4.79
CA ASP A 77 21.77 -0.44 -4.14
C ASP A 77 20.60 0.33 -3.49
N GLU A 78 20.48 0.21 -2.18
CA GLU A 78 19.44 0.90 -1.39
C GLU A 78 19.55 2.43 -1.49
N ALA A 79 20.78 2.97 -1.50
CA ALA A 79 20.99 4.42 -1.53
C ALA A 79 20.48 5.02 -2.85
N ARG A 80 20.81 4.39 -3.99
CA ARG A 80 20.28 4.80 -5.30
C ARG A 80 18.76 4.66 -5.38
N MET A 81 18.21 3.57 -4.83
CA MET A 81 16.76 3.36 -4.78
C MET A 81 16.08 4.42 -3.93
N ASN A 82 16.66 4.84 -2.81
CA ASN A 82 16.15 5.91 -1.96
C ASN A 82 16.27 7.30 -2.64
N ALA A 83 17.36 7.58 -3.36
CA ALA A 83 17.49 8.81 -4.13
C ALA A 83 16.36 8.93 -5.18
N ALA A 84 16.10 7.86 -5.94
CA ALA A 84 14.98 7.83 -6.90
C ALA A 84 13.61 7.88 -6.22
N ALA A 85 13.41 7.19 -5.08
CA ALA A 85 12.16 7.21 -4.33
C ALA A 85 11.85 8.61 -3.77
N GLY A 86 12.87 9.38 -3.40
CA GLY A 86 12.72 10.78 -2.96
C GLY A 86 12.04 11.68 -3.99
N LEU A 87 12.20 11.40 -5.29
CA LEU A 87 11.55 12.13 -6.38
C LEU A 87 10.02 11.93 -6.43
N LEU A 88 9.51 10.94 -5.73
CA LEU A 88 8.07 10.66 -5.66
C LEU A 88 7.35 11.56 -4.65
N LEU A 89 8.06 12.22 -3.74
CA LEU A 89 7.47 13.03 -2.67
C LEU A 89 6.76 14.26 -3.26
N GLY A 90 5.61 14.60 -2.68
CA GLY A 90 4.80 15.73 -3.14
C GLY A 90 3.70 15.32 -4.11
N VAL A 91 3.27 16.27 -4.94
CA VAL A 91 2.16 16.11 -5.89
C VAL A 91 2.72 15.86 -7.29
N HIS A 92 2.43 14.69 -7.84
CA HIS A 92 2.87 14.29 -9.18
C HIS A 92 1.77 13.60 -9.97
N ASP A 93 1.88 13.65 -11.29
CA ASP A 93 1.08 12.82 -12.19
C ASP A 93 1.74 11.45 -12.36
N PHE A 94 1.09 10.42 -11.83
CA PHE A 94 1.57 9.04 -11.85
C PHE A 94 1.06 8.21 -13.04
N ALA A 95 0.65 8.84 -14.15
CA ALA A 95 0.17 8.15 -15.34
C ALA A 95 1.16 7.09 -15.87
N THR A 96 2.47 7.32 -15.72
CA THR A 96 3.51 6.32 -16.05
C THR A 96 3.39 5.06 -15.19
N PHE A 97 3.04 5.16 -13.93
CA PHE A 97 3.11 4.04 -12.99
C PHE A 97 1.75 3.42 -12.67
N GLY A 98 0.64 4.04 -13.06
CA GLY A 98 -0.69 3.53 -12.76
C GLY A 98 -1.73 3.90 -13.80
N ARG A 99 -2.91 3.30 -13.69
CA ARG A 99 -4.09 3.68 -14.47
C ARG A 99 -5.16 4.21 -13.54
N ALA A 100 -5.83 5.28 -13.96
CA ALA A 100 -7.03 5.74 -13.29
C ALA A 100 -8.09 4.61 -13.28
N PRO A 101 -8.94 4.54 -12.24
CA PRO A 101 -10.07 3.62 -12.22
C PRO A 101 -10.99 3.88 -13.43
N VAL A 102 -11.56 2.80 -13.98
CA VAL A 102 -12.58 2.85 -15.04
C VAL A 102 -13.96 2.73 -14.39
N GLY A 103 -14.96 3.45 -14.85
CA GLY A 103 -16.35 3.43 -14.34
C GLY A 103 -16.73 4.69 -13.57
N ASP A 104 -17.71 4.62 -12.64
CA ASP A 104 -18.24 5.77 -11.88
C ASP A 104 -17.19 6.62 -11.16
N THR A 105 -16.02 6.05 -10.89
CA THR A 105 -14.87 6.81 -10.39
C THR A 105 -14.21 7.69 -11.46
N ALA A 106 -14.49 7.48 -12.74
CA ALA A 106 -14.09 8.40 -13.81
C ALA A 106 -14.87 9.72 -13.74
N ALA A 107 -16.09 9.73 -13.23
CA ALA A 107 -16.88 10.94 -12.97
C ALA A 107 -16.25 11.83 -11.87
N ARG A 108 -15.37 11.30 -11.03
CA ARG A 108 -14.50 12.05 -10.12
C ARG A 108 -13.14 12.41 -10.74
N GLY A 109 -13.13 12.51 -12.05
CA GLY A 109 -12.04 12.99 -12.85
C GLY A 109 -10.90 12.01 -12.95
N GLY A 110 -10.96 10.96 -13.74
CA GLY A 110 -9.90 9.99 -14.10
C GLY A 110 -8.43 10.41 -13.89
N ASN A 111 -8.22 11.23 -12.90
CA ASN A 111 -7.03 11.98 -12.56
C ASN A 111 -5.95 11.02 -12.04
N THR A 112 -4.80 11.04 -12.70
CA THR A 112 -3.61 10.27 -12.33
C THR A 112 -2.71 10.99 -11.34
N VAL A 113 -3.06 12.23 -10.93
CA VAL A 113 -2.32 13.02 -9.95
C VAL A 113 -2.55 12.49 -8.54
N ARG A 114 -1.47 12.25 -7.80
CA ARG A 114 -1.50 11.80 -6.39
C ARG A 114 -0.50 12.60 -5.58
N GLN A 115 -0.78 12.71 -4.28
CA GLN A 115 0.13 13.28 -3.30
C GLN A 115 0.78 12.16 -2.51
N VAL A 116 2.09 12.05 -2.60
CA VAL A 116 2.91 11.08 -1.86
C VAL A 116 3.55 11.78 -0.67
N TYR A 117 3.35 11.22 0.52
CA TYR A 117 3.84 11.76 1.80
C TYR A 117 5.11 11.06 2.29
N LEU A 118 5.29 9.79 1.90
CA LEU A 118 6.44 8.97 2.24
C LEU A 118 6.74 8.03 1.07
N ALA A 119 8.02 7.91 0.73
CA ALA A 119 8.51 6.88 -0.19
C ALA A 119 9.94 6.53 0.23
N LYS A 120 10.15 5.39 0.90
CA LYS A 120 11.44 5.04 1.48
C LYS A 120 11.69 3.55 1.45
N TRP A 121 12.90 3.19 1.07
CA TRP A 121 13.46 1.84 1.24
C TRP A 121 14.20 1.75 2.56
N ARG A 122 14.14 0.59 3.17
CA ARG A 122 14.89 0.22 4.37
C ARG A 122 15.33 -1.22 4.28
N ARG A 123 16.59 -1.48 4.60
CA ARG A 123 17.14 -2.84 4.68
C ARG A 123 17.02 -3.36 6.10
N GLU A 124 16.52 -4.58 6.22
CA GLU A 124 16.48 -5.35 7.46
C GLU A 124 17.05 -6.75 7.18
N GLY A 125 18.33 -6.94 7.43
CA GLY A 125 19.02 -8.15 7.05
C GLY A 125 18.92 -8.41 5.54
N ASP A 126 18.36 -9.55 5.17
CA ASP A 126 18.13 -9.97 3.79
C ASP A 126 16.91 -9.31 3.12
N MET A 127 16.11 -8.59 3.90
CA MET A 127 14.90 -7.94 3.41
C MET A 127 15.16 -6.49 3.03
N LEU A 128 14.62 -6.07 1.89
CA LEU A 128 14.41 -4.68 1.52
C LEU A 128 12.92 -4.37 1.57
N LEU A 129 12.56 -3.39 2.37
CA LEU A 129 11.18 -2.96 2.60
C LEU A 129 10.97 -1.59 1.96
N PHE A 130 10.07 -1.49 1.00
CA PHE A 130 9.64 -0.21 0.44
C PHE A 130 8.34 0.21 1.10
N ARG A 131 8.38 1.29 1.87
CA ARG A 131 7.19 1.88 2.46
C ARG A 131 6.80 3.14 1.70
N VAL A 132 5.54 3.23 1.28
CA VAL A 132 4.99 4.36 0.54
C VAL A 132 3.63 4.75 1.11
N CYS A 133 3.47 6.04 1.40
CA CYS A 133 2.21 6.62 1.90
C CYS A 133 1.73 7.71 0.92
N ALA A 134 0.46 7.66 0.54
CA ALA A 134 -0.16 8.63 -0.34
C ALA A 134 -1.64 8.85 0.01
N ASN A 135 -2.22 9.95 -0.50
CA ASN A 135 -3.66 10.21 -0.39
C ASN A 135 -4.50 9.13 -1.07
N ALA A 136 -4.04 8.61 -2.19
CA ALA A 136 -4.64 7.50 -2.93
C ALA A 136 -3.62 6.86 -3.87
N PHE A 137 -3.93 5.68 -4.38
CA PHE A 137 -3.10 4.98 -5.36
C PHE A 137 -3.90 4.63 -6.61
N LEU A 138 -3.22 4.68 -7.76
CA LEU A 138 -3.73 4.18 -9.02
C LEU A 138 -3.64 2.64 -9.07
N TYR A 139 -4.40 2.05 -9.97
CA TYR A 139 -4.30 0.61 -10.21
C TYR A 139 -2.86 0.20 -10.57
N ARG A 140 -2.29 -0.74 -9.82
CA ARG A 140 -0.91 -1.26 -9.90
C ARG A 140 0.21 -0.24 -9.64
N MET A 141 -0.09 0.99 -9.18
CA MET A 141 0.90 2.05 -8.99
C MET A 141 2.11 1.60 -8.15
N VAL A 142 1.89 1.12 -6.93
CA VAL A 142 2.99 0.71 -6.03
C VAL A 142 3.86 -0.36 -6.68
N ARG A 143 3.27 -1.37 -7.31
CA ARG A 143 4.02 -2.45 -7.96
C ARG A 143 4.84 -1.95 -9.16
N SER A 144 4.33 -1.00 -9.92
CA SER A 144 5.06 -0.38 -11.04
C SER A 144 6.22 0.49 -10.54
N LEU A 145 6.01 1.24 -9.45
CA LEU A 145 7.06 2.00 -8.78
C LEU A 145 8.18 1.08 -8.31
N VAL A 146 7.85 0.00 -7.59
CA VAL A 146 8.83 -0.98 -7.10
C VAL A 146 9.60 -1.63 -8.24
N GLY A 147 8.94 -2.03 -9.33
CA GLY A 147 9.59 -2.61 -10.50
C GLY A 147 10.58 -1.65 -11.16
N SER A 148 10.26 -0.36 -11.20
CA SER A 148 11.12 0.69 -11.77
C SER A 148 12.27 1.05 -10.82
N LEU A 149 12.00 1.19 -9.52
CA LEU A 149 13.04 1.41 -8.49
C LEU A 149 14.03 0.26 -8.40
N ARG A 150 13.58 -1.00 -8.60
CA ARG A 150 14.49 -2.15 -8.71
C ARG A 150 15.51 -1.96 -9.84
N LYS A 151 15.07 -1.45 -11.01
CA LYS A 151 16.02 -1.18 -12.12
C LYS A 151 17.08 -0.15 -11.74
N VAL A 152 16.71 0.83 -10.91
CA VAL A 152 17.67 1.79 -10.36
C VAL A 152 18.64 1.09 -9.40
N GLY A 153 18.14 0.24 -8.51
CA GLY A 153 18.97 -0.54 -7.58
C GLY A 153 19.93 -1.50 -8.28
N GLU A 154 19.52 -2.08 -9.42
CA GLU A 154 20.38 -2.93 -10.26
C GLU A 154 21.38 -2.14 -11.11
N GLY A 155 21.37 -0.79 -11.08
CA GLY A 155 22.18 0.06 -11.93
C GLY A 155 21.80 0.07 -13.41
N ARG A 156 20.64 -0.49 -13.77
CA ARG A 156 20.11 -0.51 -15.14
C ARG A 156 19.43 0.79 -15.53
N TRP A 157 19.00 1.57 -14.56
CA TRP A 157 18.50 2.93 -14.68
C TRP A 157 19.31 3.83 -13.75
N SER A 158 19.59 5.04 -14.20
CA SER A 158 20.02 6.11 -13.35
C SER A 158 18.84 6.71 -12.57
N VAL A 159 19.13 7.58 -11.62
CA VAL A 159 18.09 8.39 -10.94
C VAL A 159 17.41 9.31 -11.95
N ASP A 160 18.15 9.84 -12.92
CA ASP A 160 17.62 10.71 -13.97
C ASP A 160 16.72 9.95 -14.95
N ASP A 161 17.03 8.67 -15.26
CA ASP A 161 16.13 7.83 -16.05
C ASP A 161 14.79 7.63 -15.34
N PHE A 162 14.81 7.45 -14.02
CA PHE A 162 13.60 7.34 -13.22
C PHE A 162 12.81 8.66 -13.20
N ALA A 163 13.50 9.81 -13.05
CA ALA A 163 12.90 11.14 -13.14
C ALA A 163 12.24 11.36 -14.51
N ALA A 164 12.94 11.03 -15.59
CA ALA A 164 12.42 11.11 -16.94
C ALA A 164 11.18 10.21 -17.15
N ALA A 165 11.17 9.00 -16.58
CA ALA A 165 10.03 8.11 -16.61
C ALA A 165 8.83 8.69 -15.86
N LEU A 166 9.02 9.30 -14.68
CA LEU A 166 7.97 9.97 -13.92
C LEU A 166 7.36 11.14 -14.73
N ALA A 167 8.22 11.98 -15.32
CA ALA A 167 7.80 13.14 -16.11
C ALA A 167 7.08 12.77 -17.42
N ALA A 168 7.37 11.60 -17.99
CA ALA A 168 6.88 11.19 -19.31
C ALA A 168 5.35 10.97 -19.36
N ARG A 169 4.68 10.64 -18.26
CA ARG A 169 3.25 10.32 -18.18
C ARG A 169 2.82 9.23 -19.18
N ASP A 170 3.75 8.38 -19.56
CA ASP A 170 3.55 7.29 -20.52
C ASP A 170 3.82 5.94 -19.86
N ARG A 171 2.80 5.05 -19.89
CA ARG A 171 2.88 3.69 -19.36
C ARG A 171 4.01 2.85 -19.96
N LYS A 172 4.41 3.12 -21.18
CA LYS A 172 5.50 2.41 -21.87
C LYS A 172 6.88 2.69 -21.23
N ARG A 173 6.99 3.81 -20.52
CA ARG A 173 8.21 4.21 -19.81
C ARG A 173 8.34 3.54 -18.43
N SER A 174 7.30 2.89 -17.94
CA SER A 174 7.38 2.12 -16.68
C SER A 174 8.08 0.78 -16.91
N ALA A 175 8.86 0.34 -15.92
CA ALA A 175 9.30 -1.04 -15.89
C ALA A 175 8.13 -2.01 -15.63
N SER A 176 8.36 -3.31 -15.82
CA SER A 176 7.40 -4.35 -15.47
C SER A 176 7.00 -4.26 -13.99
N ALA A 177 5.71 -4.36 -13.72
CA ALA A 177 5.20 -4.30 -12.36
C ALA A 177 5.71 -5.47 -11.52
N ALA A 178 6.15 -5.19 -10.30
CA ALA A 178 6.58 -6.20 -9.34
C ALA A 178 5.45 -7.21 -9.03
N PRO A 179 5.75 -8.46 -8.64
CA PRO A 179 4.76 -9.48 -8.28
C PRO A 179 3.80 -9.02 -7.18
N ALA A 180 2.58 -9.56 -7.16
CA ALA A 180 1.56 -9.13 -6.20
C ALA A 180 1.85 -9.56 -4.76
N HIS A 181 2.45 -10.74 -4.58
CA HIS A 181 2.64 -11.39 -3.29
C HIS A 181 3.59 -10.67 -2.32
N GLY A 182 4.36 -9.68 -2.81
CA GLY A 182 5.19 -8.84 -1.94
C GLY A 182 4.51 -7.57 -1.43
N LEU A 183 3.26 -7.28 -1.85
CA LEU A 183 2.57 -6.03 -1.53
C LEU A 183 1.60 -6.19 -0.36
N TYR A 184 1.71 -5.30 0.61
CA TYR A 184 0.87 -5.25 1.81
C TYR A 184 0.27 -3.86 1.99
N LEU A 185 -1.02 -3.77 2.29
CA LEU A 185 -1.65 -2.57 2.84
C LEU A 185 -1.44 -2.62 4.35
N VAL A 186 -0.62 -1.70 4.90
CA VAL A 186 -0.21 -1.76 6.32
C VAL A 186 -0.92 -0.74 7.20
N ALA A 187 -1.42 0.36 6.61
CA ALA A 187 -2.22 1.33 7.34
C ALA A 187 -3.20 2.06 6.42
N VAL A 188 -4.33 2.44 6.97
CA VAL A 188 -5.32 3.35 6.38
C VAL A 188 -5.68 4.38 7.43
N ASP A 189 -5.41 5.66 7.12
CA ASP A 189 -5.68 6.76 8.04
C ASP A 189 -6.97 7.46 7.61
N TYR A 190 -7.79 7.79 8.58
CA TYR A 190 -9.03 8.56 8.44
C TYR A 190 -8.86 9.95 9.04
N ASP A 191 -9.84 10.84 8.90
CA ASP A 191 -9.84 12.13 9.62
C ASP A 191 -9.82 11.92 11.13
N SER A 192 -9.23 12.89 11.86
CA SER A 192 -9.11 12.84 13.31
C SER A 192 -10.46 12.58 13.99
N ALA A 193 -11.52 13.22 13.53
CA ALA A 193 -12.87 13.01 14.08
C ALA A 193 -13.37 11.57 13.92
N VAL A 194 -13.06 10.92 12.78
CA VAL A 194 -13.40 9.51 12.55
C VAL A 194 -12.46 8.58 13.33
N ALA A 195 -11.16 8.91 13.36
CA ALA A 195 -10.17 8.16 14.12
C ALA A 195 -10.46 8.22 15.62
N GLU A 196 -10.74 9.40 16.18
CA GLU A 196 -11.12 9.59 17.58
C GLU A 196 -12.42 8.86 17.95
N TYR A 197 -13.41 8.86 17.05
CA TYR A 197 -14.64 8.10 17.24
C TYR A 197 -14.35 6.59 17.33
N ILE A 198 -13.52 6.06 16.41
CA ILE A 198 -13.15 4.65 16.36
C ILE A 198 -12.30 4.27 17.58
N ASP A 199 -11.27 5.08 17.91
CA ASP A 199 -10.37 4.83 19.03
C ASP A 199 -11.05 5.03 20.38
N GLY A 200 -11.91 6.05 20.53
CA GLY A 200 -12.68 6.34 21.75
C GLY A 200 -13.67 5.22 22.09
N HIS A 201 -14.29 4.60 21.10
CA HIS A 201 -15.19 3.48 21.32
C HIS A 201 -14.45 2.14 21.55
N ALA A 202 -13.19 2.02 21.13
CA ALA A 202 -12.34 0.87 21.44
C ALA A 202 -11.78 0.92 22.88
N ALA A 203 -11.58 2.11 23.45
CA ALA A 203 -11.01 2.32 24.80
C ALA A 203 -12.07 2.31 25.92
N SER A 204 -13.35 2.42 25.60
CA SER A 204 -14.44 2.54 26.59
C SER A 204 -15.10 1.21 26.98
N ARG A 205 -14.46 0.06 26.67
CA ARG A 205 -15.04 -1.27 26.93
C ARG A 205 -14.07 -2.27 27.51
#